data_0f32a6a8427886ee5fc5f0b8988520a3
#
_entry.id   0f32a6a8427886ee5fc5f0b8988520a3
#
_cell.length_a   1.000
_cell.length_b   1.000
_cell.length_c   1.000
_cell.angle_alpha   90.00
_cell.angle_beta   90.00
_cell.angle_gamma   90.00
#
_symmetry.space_group_name_H-M   'P 1'
#
loop_
_entity.id
_entity.type
_entity.pdbx_description
1 polymer ?
#
loop_
_entity_poly.entity_id
_entity_poly.type
_entity_poly.pdbx_seq_one_letter_code
_entity_poly.pdbx_strand_id
1 'polypeptide(L)'
;DEWRKHHTSSITRDVWLYNSENGKHTNLTAHAGEDRNPVFAPDGQTVYFLSERNGGTFNVYSFPISSPQSLETVTNFKTHPVRFMSMGSNGTLCYTYDGEIYTQKQGDKPQKVKIDIIRDDQNTIADLNFSNGATSATVSPDGKQVAFIVRGEVFVTSADYNTTKQITHTPAREAGLTFSP
;
A
#
# COMPACT_ATOMS: atom_id res chain seq x y z
N ASP A 1 1.20 3.40 -10.90
CA ASP A 1 1.13 3.82 -9.50
C ASP A 1 0.52 2.70 -8.65
N GLU A 2 1.26 2.21 -7.65
CA GLU A 2 0.83 1.13 -6.74
C GLU A 2 -0.40 1.53 -5.89
N TRP A 3 -0.57 2.82 -5.66
CA TRP A 3 -1.62 3.37 -4.78
C TRP A 3 -2.88 3.79 -5.52
N ARG A 4 -2.91 3.64 -6.85
CA ARG A 4 -4.08 3.98 -7.65
C ARG A 4 -5.32 3.21 -7.17
N LYS A 5 -6.44 3.94 -7.03
CA LYS A 5 -7.76 3.38 -6.68
C LYS A 5 -8.81 4.02 -7.58
N HIS A 6 -9.62 3.19 -8.26
CA HIS A 6 -10.75 3.61 -9.11
C HIS A 6 -10.40 4.62 -10.21
N HIS A 7 -9.15 4.72 -10.60
CA HIS A 7 -8.68 5.59 -11.67
C HIS A 7 -8.08 4.74 -12.78
N THR A 8 -8.66 4.79 -13.95
CA THR A 8 -8.12 4.11 -15.13
C THR A 8 -7.00 4.96 -15.73
N SER A 9 -5.83 4.39 -15.93
CA SER A 9 -4.71 5.07 -16.59
C SER A 9 -4.93 5.13 -18.11
N SER A 10 -4.48 6.21 -18.73
CA SER A 10 -4.38 6.30 -20.20
C SER A 10 -3.26 5.41 -20.76
N ILE A 11 -2.32 5.01 -19.91
CA ILE A 11 -1.25 4.08 -20.24
C ILE A 11 -1.49 2.82 -19.42
N THR A 12 -1.88 1.73 -20.08
CA THR A 12 -2.14 0.43 -19.47
C THR A 12 -1.02 -0.53 -19.82
N ARG A 13 -0.73 -1.44 -18.90
CA ARG A 13 0.27 -2.50 -19.07
C ARG A 13 -0.44 -3.79 -19.37
N ASP A 14 0.25 -4.64 -20.13
CA ASP A 14 -0.12 -6.05 -20.34
C ASP A 14 0.95 -6.97 -19.77
N VAL A 15 0.58 -8.23 -19.55
CA VAL A 15 1.52 -9.29 -19.19
C VAL A 15 2.14 -9.87 -20.48
N TRP A 16 3.45 -9.82 -20.56
CA TRP A 16 4.23 -10.34 -21.68
C TRP A 16 5.09 -11.51 -21.25
N LEU A 17 5.15 -12.54 -22.07
CA LEU A 17 6.04 -13.67 -21.93
C LEU A 17 7.23 -13.49 -22.86
N TYR A 18 8.44 -13.62 -22.30
CA TYR A 18 9.69 -13.71 -23.05
C TYR A 18 10.18 -15.16 -23.08
N ASN A 19 10.42 -15.69 -24.28
CA ASN A 19 11.05 -16.99 -24.47
C ASN A 19 12.53 -16.78 -24.76
N SER A 20 13.40 -17.21 -23.83
CA SER A 20 14.85 -17.04 -23.91
C SER A 20 15.54 -17.89 -24.99
N GLU A 21 14.90 -18.97 -25.43
CA GLU A 21 15.49 -19.88 -26.46
C GLU A 21 15.41 -19.27 -27.86
N ASN A 22 14.34 -18.54 -28.15
CA ASN A 22 14.10 -17.99 -29.49
C ASN A 22 14.00 -16.45 -29.51
N GLY A 23 14.14 -15.79 -28.35
CA GLY A 23 14.07 -14.33 -28.20
C GLY A 23 12.69 -13.72 -28.45
N LYS A 24 11.63 -14.52 -28.51
CA LYS A 24 10.27 -14.06 -28.83
C LYS A 24 9.56 -13.50 -27.60
N HIS A 25 8.90 -12.35 -27.82
CA HIS A 25 7.96 -11.77 -26.86
C HIS A 25 6.52 -12.06 -27.32
N THR A 26 5.66 -12.48 -26.40
CA THR A 26 4.25 -12.76 -26.64
C THR A 26 3.40 -12.01 -25.62
N ASN A 27 2.46 -11.18 -26.09
CA ASN A 27 1.48 -10.55 -25.22
C ASN A 27 0.44 -11.60 -24.79
N LEU A 28 0.28 -11.81 -23.48
CA LEU A 28 -0.60 -12.83 -22.94
C LEU A 28 -1.98 -12.28 -22.56
N THR A 29 -2.12 -10.98 -22.31
CA THR A 29 -3.36 -10.45 -21.74
C THR A 29 -4.08 -9.41 -22.59
N ALA A 30 -3.45 -8.69 -23.50
CA ALA A 30 -4.02 -7.78 -24.52
C ALA A 30 -5.38 -7.16 -24.14
N HIS A 31 -5.45 -6.42 -23.01
CA HIS A 31 -6.70 -5.92 -22.42
C HIS A 31 -6.67 -4.39 -22.31
N ALA A 32 -7.85 -3.74 -22.43
CA ALA A 32 -7.97 -2.28 -22.33
C ALA A 32 -7.66 -1.71 -20.94
N GLY A 33 -7.85 -2.50 -19.86
CA GLY A 33 -7.44 -2.17 -18.50
C GLY A 33 -6.02 -2.59 -18.19
N GLU A 34 -5.49 -2.16 -17.05
CA GLU A 34 -4.12 -2.49 -16.64
C GLU A 34 -4.02 -3.91 -16.10
N ASP A 35 -3.07 -4.67 -16.63
CA ASP A 35 -2.65 -5.98 -16.15
C ASP A 35 -1.20 -5.89 -15.67
N ARG A 36 -0.91 -6.32 -14.41
CA ARG A 36 0.40 -6.11 -13.78
C ARG A 36 0.77 -7.16 -12.75
N ASN A 37 2.01 -7.10 -12.26
CA ASN A 37 2.54 -7.97 -11.21
C ASN A 37 2.35 -9.46 -11.51
N PRO A 38 2.77 -9.98 -12.69
CA PRO A 38 2.67 -11.40 -12.98
C PRO A 38 3.61 -12.22 -12.08
N VAL A 39 3.12 -13.34 -11.60
CA VAL A 39 3.91 -14.35 -10.88
C VAL A 39 3.57 -15.73 -11.40
N PHE A 40 4.58 -16.59 -11.51
CA PHE A 40 4.36 -17.98 -11.84
C PHE A 40 3.90 -18.78 -10.62
N ALA A 41 3.00 -19.71 -10.85
CA ALA A 41 2.76 -20.79 -9.90
C ALA A 41 4.00 -21.73 -9.84
N PRO A 42 4.15 -22.52 -8.77
CA PRO A 42 5.27 -23.46 -8.65
C PRO A 42 5.31 -24.55 -9.73
N ASP A 43 4.19 -24.77 -10.41
CA ASP A 43 4.11 -25.70 -11.55
C ASP A 43 4.81 -25.18 -12.82
N GLY A 44 5.17 -23.88 -12.84
CA GLY A 44 5.76 -23.21 -14.01
C GLY A 44 4.83 -23.12 -15.21
N GLN A 45 3.55 -23.50 -15.08
CA GLN A 45 2.58 -23.55 -16.17
C GLN A 45 1.45 -22.53 -16.01
N THR A 46 1.19 -22.07 -14.78
CA THR A 46 0.12 -21.13 -14.45
C THR A 46 0.71 -19.77 -14.10
N VAL A 47 0.13 -18.70 -14.65
CA VAL A 47 0.47 -17.31 -14.32
C VAL A 47 -0.67 -16.70 -13.55
N TYR A 48 -0.35 -16.08 -12.41
CA TYR A 48 -1.24 -15.22 -11.65
C TYR A 48 -0.85 -13.77 -11.87
N PHE A 49 -1.81 -12.86 -11.94
CA PHE A 49 -1.55 -11.43 -12.16
C PHE A 49 -2.68 -10.57 -11.60
N LEU A 50 -2.42 -9.30 -11.43
CA LEU A 50 -3.41 -8.31 -11.03
C LEU A 50 -4.03 -7.68 -12.27
N SER A 51 -5.37 -7.61 -12.32
CA SER A 51 -6.11 -6.98 -13.41
C SER A 51 -7.28 -6.15 -12.90
N GLU A 52 -7.56 -5.04 -13.58
CA GLU A 52 -8.72 -4.19 -13.30
C GLU A 52 -9.92 -4.46 -14.25
N ARG A 53 -9.93 -5.57 -14.97
CA ARG A 53 -10.92 -5.89 -16.03
C ARG A 53 -12.37 -6.00 -15.56
N ASN A 54 -12.63 -6.18 -14.28
CA ASN A 54 -13.99 -6.34 -13.72
C ASN A 54 -14.43 -5.10 -12.90
N GLY A 55 -14.30 -3.90 -13.45
CA GLY A 55 -14.93 -2.72 -12.87
C GLY A 55 -14.02 -1.78 -12.11
N GLY A 56 -12.78 -1.61 -12.57
CA GLY A 56 -11.90 -0.53 -12.13
C GLY A 56 -11.24 -0.73 -10.78
N THR A 57 -11.25 -1.96 -10.23
CA THR A 57 -10.44 -2.31 -9.07
C THR A 57 -9.63 -3.57 -9.35
N PHE A 58 -8.36 -3.57 -8.92
CA PHE A 58 -7.49 -4.72 -9.13
C PHE A 58 -7.95 -5.93 -8.34
N ASN A 59 -8.05 -7.05 -9.05
CA ASN A 59 -8.25 -8.39 -8.49
C ASN A 59 -7.20 -9.35 -9.05
N VAL A 60 -7.03 -10.50 -8.41
CA VAL A 60 -6.16 -11.57 -8.88
C VAL A 60 -6.89 -12.41 -9.91
N TYR A 61 -6.22 -12.64 -11.03
CA TYR A 61 -6.62 -13.56 -12.09
C TYR A 61 -5.51 -14.57 -12.35
N SER A 62 -5.86 -15.68 -12.97
CA SER A 62 -4.88 -16.68 -13.42
C SER A 62 -5.27 -17.26 -14.76
N PHE A 63 -4.27 -17.77 -15.47
CA PHE A 63 -4.43 -18.56 -16.69
C PHE A 63 -3.27 -19.55 -16.87
N PRO A 64 -3.50 -20.68 -17.56
CA PRO A 64 -2.43 -21.53 -18.03
C PRO A 64 -1.68 -20.85 -19.18
N ILE A 65 -0.34 -20.92 -19.22
CA ILE A 65 0.48 -20.33 -20.30
C ILE A 65 0.09 -20.89 -21.66
N SER A 66 -0.25 -22.17 -21.71
CA SER A 66 -0.68 -22.85 -22.93
C SER A 66 -2.02 -22.36 -23.48
N SER A 67 -2.84 -21.71 -22.64
CA SER A 67 -4.16 -21.19 -23.00
C SER A 67 -4.48 -19.89 -22.23
N PRO A 68 -3.85 -18.75 -22.59
CA PRO A 68 -4.05 -17.48 -21.89
C PRO A 68 -5.50 -16.97 -21.91
N GLN A 69 -6.31 -17.45 -22.85
CA GLN A 69 -7.72 -17.12 -22.94
C GLN A 69 -8.59 -17.83 -21.90
N SER A 70 -8.09 -18.93 -21.31
CA SER A 70 -8.77 -19.66 -20.23
C SER A 70 -8.55 -18.96 -18.89
N LEU A 71 -9.09 -17.74 -18.79
CA LEU A 71 -8.91 -16.86 -17.65
C LEU A 71 -9.81 -17.26 -16.49
N GLU A 72 -9.23 -17.40 -15.30
CA GLU A 72 -9.94 -17.65 -14.05
C GLU A 72 -9.88 -16.43 -13.13
N THR A 73 -10.99 -16.12 -12.47
CA THR A 73 -11.06 -15.09 -11.42
C THR A 73 -10.73 -15.72 -10.08
N VAL A 74 -9.60 -15.33 -9.50
CA VAL A 74 -9.12 -15.85 -8.21
C VAL A 74 -9.69 -15.06 -7.04
N THR A 75 -9.78 -13.71 -7.17
CA THR A 75 -10.41 -12.83 -6.18
C THR A 75 -11.48 -11.97 -6.84
N ASN A 76 -12.51 -11.57 -6.06
CA ASN A 76 -13.62 -10.76 -6.56
C ASN A 76 -14.00 -9.65 -5.58
N PHE A 77 -13.02 -8.88 -5.14
CA PHE A 77 -13.23 -7.72 -4.29
C PHE A 77 -13.81 -6.54 -5.06
N LYS A 78 -14.68 -5.76 -4.44
CA LYS A 78 -15.40 -4.66 -5.12
C LYS A 78 -14.98 -3.27 -4.64
N THR A 79 -14.56 -3.14 -3.39
CA THR A 79 -14.37 -1.83 -2.73
C THR A 79 -12.94 -1.32 -2.85
N HIS A 80 -11.95 -2.17 -2.65
CA HIS A 80 -10.53 -1.80 -2.65
C HIS A 80 -9.75 -2.67 -3.65
N PRO A 81 -8.65 -2.16 -4.20
CA PRO A 81 -7.77 -2.97 -5.06
C PRO A 81 -6.94 -3.94 -4.23
N VAL A 82 -6.71 -5.13 -4.80
CA VAL A 82 -5.65 -6.03 -4.36
C VAL A 82 -4.29 -5.44 -4.75
N ARG A 83 -3.29 -5.52 -3.86
CA ARG A 83 -1.94 -4.99 -4.07
C ARG A 83 -0.88 -5.95 -3.55
N PHE A 84 0.37 -5.71 -3.94
CA PHE A 84 1.57 -6.39 -3.42
C PHE A 84 1.48 -7.92 -3.47
N MET A 85 0.99 -8.43 -4.59
CA MET A 85 0.83 -9.87 -4.77
C MET A 85 2.18 -10.56 -4.93
N SER A 86 2.32 -11.70 -4.27
CA SER A 86 3.45 -12.62 -4.37
C SER A 86 2.98 -14.08 -4.27
N MET A 87 3.84 -15.02 -4.67
CA MET A 87 3.59 -16.45 -4.63
C MET A 87 4.67 -17.16 -3.84
N GLY A 88 4.29 -17.95 -2.86
CA GLY A 88 5.19 -18.86 -2.16
C GLY A 88 5.49 -20.12 -2.95
N SER A 89 6.63 -20.77 -2.68
CA SER A 89 7.03 -22.02 -3.33
C SER A 89 6.05 -23.18 -3.15
N ASN A 90 5.17 -23.09 -2.18
CA ASN A 90 4.09 -24.05 -1.89
C ASN A 90 2.76 -23.73 -2.60
N GLY A 91 2.75 -22.75 -3.52
CA GLY A 91 1.55 -22.32 -4.25
C GLY A 91 0.60 -21.43 -3.46
N THR A 92 1.03 -20.90 -2.30
CA THR A 92 0.22 -19.96 -1.54
C THR A 92 0.44 -18.55 -2.07
N LEU A 93 -0.62 -17.90 -2.55
CA LEU A 93 -0.66 -16.47 -2.82
C LEU A 93 -0.63 -15.68 -1.52
N CYS A 94 0.10 -14.58 -1.51
CA CYS A 94 0.05 -13.56 -0.47
C CYS A 94 -0.19 -12.20 -1.14
N TYR A 95 -1.12 -11.43 -0.61
CA TYR A 95 -1.45 -10.10 -1.15
C TYR A 95 -2.06 -9.21 -0.06
N THR A 96 -2.15 -7.91 -0.33
CA THR A 96 -2.85 -6.98 0.55
C THR A 96 -4.19 -6.57 -0.04
N TYR A 97 -5.16 -6.40 0.83
CA TYR A 97 -6.48 -5.86 0.52
C TYR A 97 -6.99 -5.07 1.74
N ASP A 98 -7.44 -3.83 1.51
CA ASP A 98 -7.99 -2.93 2.55
C ASP A 98 -7.07 -2.77 3.77
N GLY A 99 -5.77 -2.58 3.53
CA GLY A 99 -4.76 -2.42 4.58
C GLY A 99 -4.34 -3.69 5.31
N GLU A 100 -4.93 -4.84 4.97
CA GLU A 100 -4.69 -6.12 5.63
C GLU A 100 -3.96 -7.10 4.71
N ILE A 101 -3.27 -8.08 5.30
CA ILE A 101 -2.58 -9.15 4.56
C ILE A 101 -3.48 -10.38 4.48
N TYR A 102 -3.54 -10.94 3.29
CA TYR A 102 -4.28 -12.18 3.00
C TYR A 102 -3.38 -13.24 2.40
N THR A 103 -3.69 -14.48 2.71
CA THR A 103 -3.14 -15.66 2.01
C THR A 103 -4.25 -16.47 1.39
N GLN A 104 -3.96 -17.13 0.26
CA GLN A 104 -4.93 -17.94 -0.47
C GLN A 104 -4.22 -19.01 -1.27
N LYS A 105 -4.68 -20.25 -1.19
CA LYS A 105 -4.30 -21.31 -2.14
C LYS A 105 -5.31 -21.38 -3.28
N GLN A 106 -4.91 -21.99 -4.38
CA GLN A 106 -5.82 -22.21 -5.51
C GLN A 106 -7.07 -22.97 -5.06
N GLY A 107 -8.25 -22.46 -5.43
CA GLY A 107 -9.55 -23.03 -5.05
C GLY A 107 -10.03 -22.67 -3.64
N ASP A 108 -9.21 -22.12 -2.79
CA ASP A 108 -9.59 -21.71 -1.44
C ASP A 108 -10.16 -20.27 -1.41
N LYS A 109 -10.84 -19.94 -0.31
CA LYS A 109 -11.24 -18.56 -0.01
C LYS A 109 -10.06 -17.78 0.58
N PRO A 110 -10.00 -16.44 0.37
CA PRO A 110 -9.03 -15.58 1.03
C PRO A 110 -9.05 -15.76 2.55
N GLN A 111 -7.87 -15.92 3.16
CA GLN A 111 -7.68 -15.99 4.60
C GLN A 111 -6.89 -14.78 5.07
N LYS A 112 -7.50 -13.96 5.93
CA LYS A 112 -6.80 -12.84 6.55
C LYS A 112 -5.73 -13.37 7.51
N VAL A 113 -4.52 -12.86 7.39
CA VAL A 113 -3.42 -13.18 8.30
C VAL A 113 -3.65 -12.45 9.62
N LYS A 114 -3.78 -13.20 10.71
CA LYS A 114 -3.82 -12.62 12.04
C LYS A 114 -2.39 -12.26 12.46
N ILE A 115 -2.16 -10.98 12.71
CA ILE A 115 -0.88 -10.47 13.18
C ILE A 115 -1.07 -10.01 14.62
N ASP A 116 -0.44 -10.71 15.56
CA ASP A 116 -0.38 -10.31 16.96
C ASP A 116 0.98 -9.65 17.22
N ILE A 117 0.99 -8.37 17.52
CA ILE A 117 2.19 -7.64 17.88
C ILE A 117 2.30 -7.63 19.41
N ILE A 118 3.22 -8.40 19.94
CA ILE A 118 3.57 -8.32 21.36
C ILE A 118 4.50 -7.12 21.52
N ARG A 119 4.02 -6.07 22.19
CA ARG A 119 4.83 -4.93 22.58
C ARG A 119 5.22 -5.11 24.04
N ASP A 120 6.49 -5.07 24.32
CA ASP A 120 7.02 -4.86 25.66
C ASP A 120 7.04 -3.33 25.90
N ASP A 121 5.84 -2.74 26.02
CA ASP A 121 5.66 -1.33 26.32
C ASP A 121 6.04 -1.10 27.79
N GLN A 122 7.31 -1.15 28.09
CA GLN A 122 7.81 -0.46 29.26
C GLN A 122 7.60 1.03 28.98
N ASN A 123 6.77 1.69 29.79
CA ASN A 123 6.60 3.14 29.81
C ASN A 123 7.95 3.80 30.15
N THR A 124 8.86 3.81 29.22
CA THR A 124 10.11 4.50 29.33
C THR A 124 9.85 5.97 29.01
N ILE A 125 9.77 6.82 30.01
CA ILE A 125 9.82 8.25 29.83
C ILE A 125 11.21 8.53 29.23
N ALA A 126 11.23 8.94 27.97
CA ALA A 126 12.44 9.34 27.28
C ALA A 126 12.47 10.86 27.15
N ASP A 127 13.50 11.49 27.67
CA ASP A 127 13.78 12.89 27.39
C ASP A 127 14.28 13.01 25.94
N LEU A 128 13.46 13.63 25.10
CA LEU A 128 13.77 13.80 23.67
C LEU A 128 14.18 15.24 23.40
N ASN A 129 15.38 15.44 22.86
CA ASN A 129 15.84 16.75 22.41
C ASN A 129 15.42 16.95 20.94
N PHE A 130 14.59 17.97 20.69
CA PHE A 130 14.08 18.35 19.37
C PHE A 130 14.76 19.63 18.83
N SER A 131 16.03 19.78 18.98
CA SER A 131 16.78 20.92 18.42
C SER A 131 16.70 21.02 16.89
N ASN A 132 16.28 19.94 16.21
CA ASN A 132 16.14 19.86 14.75
C ASN A 132 14.88 19.06 14.36
N GLY A 133 14.42 19.24 13.12
CA GLY A 133 13.41 18.35 12.52
C GLY A 133 11.97 18.85 12.58
N ALA A 134 11.74 20.13 12.85
CA ALA A 134 10.42 20.70 12.62
C ALA A 134 10.08 20.68 11.13
N THR A 135 8.92 20.09 10.78
CA THR A 135 8.44 19.96 9.39
C THR A 135 7.50 21.08 8.98
N SER A 136 6.92 21.78 9.94
CA SER A 136 6.03 22.94 9.76
C SER A 136 6.08 23.82 11.01
N ALA A 137 5.96 25.12 10.84
CA ALA A 137 5.84 26.07 11.95
C ALA A 137 4.93 27.24 11.54
N THR A 138 4.23 27.83 12.50
CA THR A 138 3.39 29.02 12.32
C THR A 138 3.38 29.84 13.59
N VAL A 139 3.20 31.15 13.46
CA VAL A 139 3.15 32.10 14.58
C VAL A 139 1.70 32.52 14.82
N SER A 140 1.32 32.67 16.08
CA SER A 140 -0.02 33.19 16.45
C SER A 140 -0.21 34.63 15.96
N PRO A 141 -1.47 35.06 15.69
CA PRO A 141 -1.76 36.43 15.22
C PRO A 141 -1.22 37.52 16.13
N ASP A 142 -1.13 37.27 17.43
CA ASP A 142 -0.60 38.21 18.44
C ASP A 142 0.93 38.14 18.61
N GLY A 143 1.61 37.24 17.88
CA GLY A 143 3.05 37.05 17.93
C GLY A 143 3.61 36.38 19.19
N LYS A 144 2.75 35.95 20.13
CA LYS A 144 3.20 35.43 21.44
C LYS A 144 3.43 33.94 21.51
N GLN A 145 2.96 33.20 20.52
CA GLN A 145 3.09 31.76 20.47
C GLN A 145 3.60 31.28 19.11
N VAL A 146 4.35 30.20 19.12
CA VAL A 146 4.77 29.48 17.93
C VAL A 146 4.27 28.05 18.04
N ALA A 147 3.52 27.61 17.06
CA ALA A 147 3.14 26.22 16.91
C ALA A 147 4.05 25.56 15.86
N PHE A 148 4.46 24.33 16.10
CA PHE A 148 5.32 23.57 15.17
C PHE A 148 5.04 22.07 15.24
N ILE A 149 5.38 21.38 14.17
CA ILE A 149 5.23 19.92 14.07
C ILE A 149 6.61 19.28 14.12
N VAL A 150 6.80 18.37 15.07
CA VAL A 150 7.99 17.52 15.19
C VAL A 150 7.56 16.09 15.36
N ARG A 151 8.16 15.16 14.60
CA ARG A 151 7.86 13.72 14.63
C ARG A 151 6.36 13.37 14.43
N GLY A 152 5.64 14.22 13.71
CA GLY A 152 4.22 14.03 13.45
C GLY A 152 3.28 14.58 14.51
N GLU A 153 3.80 15.15 15.60
CA GLU A 153 3.01 15.73 16.68
C GLU A 153 3.10 17.25 16.70
N VAL A 154 2.01 17.91 17.14
CA VAL A 154 1.92 19.36 17.27
C VAL A 154 2.38 19.80 18.65
N PHE A 155 3.26 20.78 18.66
CA PHE A 155 3.73 21.47 19.86
C PHE A 155 3.45 22.97 19.77
N VAL A 156 3.21 23.60 20.92
CA VAL A 156 3.09 25.05 21.04
C VAL A 156 4.09 25.54 22.09
N THR A 157 4.86 26.56 21.75
CA THR A 157 5.78 27.23 22.66
C THR A 157 5.45 28.71 22.76
N SER A 158 5.76 29.32 23.91
CA SER A 158 5.70 30.78 24.06
C SER A 158 6.90 31.43 23.36
N ALA A 159 6.70 32.60 22.77
CA ALA A 159 7.78 33.43 22.26
C ALA A 159 8.60 34.10 23.38
N ASP A 160 7.99 34.37 24.53
CA ASP A 160 8.58 35.12 25.64
C ASP A 160 9.13 34.24 26.77
N TYR A 161 8.66 32.96 26.86
CA TYR A 161 8.97 32.08 27.99
C TYR A 161 9.41 30.68 27.47
N ASN A 162 10.32 30.03 28.20
CA ASN A 162 10.77 28.66 27.91
C ASN A 162 9.71 27.62 28.32
N THR A 163 8.50 27.71 27.73
CA THR A 163 7.42 26.78 27.96
C THR A 163 6.98 26.16 26.66
N THR A 164 7.07 24.84 26.56
CA THR A 164 6.61 24.09 25.38
C THR A 164 5.61 23.03 25.83
N LYS A 165 4.48 22.97 25.14
CA LYS A 165 3.43 21.98 25.40
C LYS A 165 3.16 21.17 24.14
N GLN A 166 3.14 19.85 24.27
CA GLN A 166 2.61 18.97 23.25
C GLN A 166 1.08 19.06 23.24
N ILE A 167 0.50 19.22 22.05
CA ILE A 167 -0.94 19.40 21.86
C ILE A 167 -1.58 18.11 21.39
N THR A 168 -0.92 17.37 20.50
CA THR A 168 -1.44 16.10 19.97
C THR A 168 -0.66 14.91 20.52
N HIS A 169 -1.35 13.79 20.71
CA HIS A 169 -0.82 12.50 21.13
C HIS A 169 -1.51 11.40 20.32
N THR A 170 -1.28 11.38 19.01
CA THR A 170 -1.98 10.43 18.14
C THR A 170 -1.00 9.49 17.42
N PRO A 171 -1.41 8.29 17.04
CA PRO A 171 -0.58 7.44 16.21
C PRO A 171 -0.50 7.93 14.74
N ALA A 172 -1.29 8.96 14.38
CA ALA A 172 -1.30 9.57 13.07
C ALA A 172 -0.20 10.64 12.94
N ARG A 173 0.17 10.96 11.70
CA ARG A 173 1.07 12.08 11.42
C ARG A 173 0.26 13.33 11.18
N GLU A 174 0.48 14.34 11.98
CA GLU A 174 -0.11 15.65 11.83
C GLU A 174 0.55 16.45 10.69
N ALA A 175 -0.25 17.23 9.95
CA ALA A 175 0.21 18.07 8.85
C ALA A 175 -0.73 19.28 8.67
N GLY A 176 -0.22 20.39 8.12
CA GLY A 176 -1.02 21.56 7.80
C GLY A 176 -1.41 22.37 9.03
N LEU A 177 -0.45 23.10 9.60
CA LEU A 177 -0.60 23.84 10.85
C LEU A 177 -0.97 25.31 10.61
N THR A 178 -2.04 25.81 11.26
CA THR A 178 -2.40 27.22 11.27
C THR A 178 -3.08 27.60 12.59
N PHE A 179 -2.94 28.87 13.00
CA PHE A 179 -3.76 29.44 14.06
C PHE A 179 -5.09 29.97 13.51
N SER A 180 -6.12 29.95 14.33
CA SER A 180 -7.34 30.74 14.08
C SER A 180 -7.05 32.23 14.21
N PRO A 181 -7.73 33.10 13.44
CA PRO A 181 -7.66 34.53 13.59
C PRO A 181 -8.05 35.02 14.97
#